data_19fca7e0ae560d633fdb3fc5eae21ece
#
_entry.id   19fca7e0ae560d633fdb3fc5eae21ece
#
_cell.length_a   1.000
_cell.length_b   1.000
_cell.length_c   1.000
_cell.angle_alpha   90.00
_cell.angle_beta   90.00
_cell.angle_gamma   90.00
#
_symmetry.space_group_name_H-M   'P 1'
#
loop_
_entity.id
_entity.type
_entity.pdbx_description
1 polymer ?
#
loop_
_entity_poly.entity_id
_entity_poly.type
_entity_poly.pdbx_seq_one_letter_code
_entity_poly.pdbx_strand_id
1 'polypeptide(L)'
;LLKTLKTAAAPRGLLFTEKGENIIILCFDGGKIQKFAIEAGTKLAEKSVEKSAMRHIVPSISENIAYVSDMYYAQIYEIDTNTLEIIRKVKVHNNPNTIALANGRWLFVSCRGKNNPVDYTLPSPENGKIYIIDTTTMAVVNNFEGGNQPTGLDISLDGKILCFSNFQDGNIELYSIE
;
A
#
# COMPACT_ATOMS: atom_id res chain seq x y z
N LEU A 1 -26.64 4.56 -6.09
CA LEU A 1 -25.68 3.75 -6.83
C LEU A 1 -25.48 4.32 -8.22
N LEU A 2 -24.28 4.74 -8.56
CA LEU A 2 -23.98 5.24 -9.92
C LEU A 2 -23.67 4.07 -10.87
N LYS A 3 -22.75 3.17 -10.46
CA LYS A 3 -22.30 2.07 -11.30
C LYS A 3 -21.68 0.94 -10.47
N THR A 4 -21.74 -0.29 -10.97
CA THR A 4 -20.99 -1.44 -10.47
C THR A 4 -19.99 -1.89 -11.54
N LEU A 5 -18.71 -2.01 -11.19
CA LEU A 5 -17.65 -2.51 -12.06
C LEU A 5 -17.27 -3.93 -11.64
N LYS A 6 -17.22 -4.85 -12.60
CA LYS A 6 -16.76 -6.22 -12.33
C LYS A 6 -15.23 -6.27 -12.38
N THR A 7 -14.60 -6.62 -11.27
CA THR A 7 -13.15 -6.71 -11.10
C THR A 7 -12.66 -8.17 -11.05
N ALA A 8 -11.34 -8.35 -10.98
CA ALA A 8 -10.75 -9.62 -10.53
C ALA A 8 -10.99 -9.85 -9.02
N ALA A 9 -10.57 -11.00 -8.50
CA ALA A 9 -10.88 -11.46 -7.14
C ALA A 9 -10.30 -10.53 -6.06
N ALA A 10 -11.07 -10.35 -4.98
CA ALA A 10 -10.71 -9.61 -3.78
C ALA A 10 -10.17 -8.19 -4.04
N PRO A 11 -10.95 -7.26 -4.64
CA PRO A 11 -10.53 -5.87 -4.78
C PRO A 11 -10.30 -5.23 -3.41
N ARG A 12 -9.19 -4.52 -3.23
CA ARG A 12 -8.80 -3.91 -1.95
C ARG A 12 -8.32 -2.47 -2.07
N GLY A 13 -7.14 -2.25 -2.68
CA GLY A 13 -6.59 -0.91 -2.87
C GLY A 13 -7.27 -0.20 -4.03
N LEU A 14 -7.59 1.08 -3.84
CA LEU A 14 -8.30 1.91 -4.83
C LEU A 14 -7.59 3.26 -4.94
N LEU A 15 -7.39 3.74 -6.17
CA LEU A 15 -6.83 5.05 -6.44
C LEU A 15 -7.55 5.70 -7.62
N PHE A 16 -8.15 6.85 -7.40
CA PHE A 16 -8.62 7.70 -8.49
C PHE A 16 -7.44 8.37 -9.19
N THR A 17 -7.48 8.40 -10.52
CA THR A 17 -6.49 9.07 -11.38
C THR A 17 -7.20 10.02 -12.35
N GLU A 18 -6.41 10.87 -13.02
CA GLU A 18 -6.92 11.84 -14.00
C GLU A 18 -8.13 12.62 -13.45
N LYS A 19 -7.95 13.25 -12.29
CA LYS A 19 -8.97 14.07 -11.60
C LYS A 19 -10.30 13.34 -11.38
N GLY A 20 -10.26 12.02 -11.24
CA GLY A 20 -11.44 11.20 -11.00
C GLY A 20 -12.10 10.62 -12.24
N GLU A 21 -11.52 10.76 -13.42
CA GLU A 21 -12.03 10.15 -14.65
C GLU A 21 -11.79 8.63 -14.67
N ASN A 22 -10.67 8.18 -14.07
CA ASN A 22 -10.29 6.78 -14.02
C ASN A 22 -10.07 6.30 -12.57
N ILE A 23 -10.11 4.99 -12.39
CA ILE A 23 -9.80 4.33 -11.11
C ILE A 23 -8.86 3.15 -11.33
N ILE A 24 -7.80 3.07 -10.51
CA ILE A 24 -6.93 1.89 -10.40
C ILE A 24 -7.40 1.05 -9.23
N ILE A 25 -7.48 -0.27 -9.44
CA ILE A 25 -7.95 -1.25 -8.47
C ILE A 25 -6.90 -2.33 -8.29
N LEU A 26 -6.49 -2.57 -7.05
CA LEU A 26 -5.63 -3.69 -6.68
C LEU A 26 -6.50 -4.88 -6.29
N CYS A 27 -6.30 -6.03 -6.94
CA CYS A 27 -7.03 -7.27 -6.69
C CYS A 27 -6.13 -8.24 -5.93
N PHE A 28 -6.37 -8.36 -4.62
CA PHE A 28 -5.50 -9.04 -3.66
C PHE A 28 -5.28 -10.52 -3.99
N ASP A 29 -6.35 -11.31 -4.11
CA ASP A 29 -6.23 -12.75 -4.43
C ASP A 29 -5.96 -13.03 -5.91
N GLY A 30 -6.26 -12.06 -6.76
CA GLY A 30 -6.06 -12.20 -8.20
C GLY A 30 -4.66 -11.83 -8.67
N GLY A 31 -3.84 -11.20 -7.81
CA GLY A 31 -2.53 -10.67 -8.20
C GLY A 31 -2.61 -9.71 -9.39
N LYS A 32 -3.67 -8.88 -9.47
CA LYS A 32 -3.92 -8.02 -10.61
C LYS A 32 -4.05 -6.56 -10.22
N ILE A 33 -3.55 -5.70 -11.10
CA ILE A 33 -3.81 -4.26 -11.11
C ILE A 33 -4.72 -4.00 -12.30
N GLN A 34 -5.85 -3.33 -12.09
CA GLN A 34 -6.80 -3.02 -13.15
C GLN A 34 -7.10 -1.53 -13.16
N LYS A 35 -7.18 -0.92 -14.35
CA LYS A 35 -7.59 0.48 -14.55
C LYS A 35 -8.90 0.52 -15.32
N PHE A 36 -9.85 1.33 -14.86
CA PHE A 36 -11.16 1.50 -15.50
C PHE A 36 -11.47 2.97 -15.75
N ALA A 37 -12.10 3.27 -16.89
CA ALA A 37 -12.78 4.52 -17.12
C ALA A 37 -14.11 4.51 -16.34
N ILE A 38 -14.33 5.50 -15.47
CA ILE A 38 -15.50 5.51 -14.58
C ILE A 38 -16.79 5.77 -15.36
N GLU A 39 -16.80 6.78 -16.24
CA GLU A 39 -17.97 7.13 -17.01
C GLU A 39 -18.43 5.97 -17.93
N ALA A 40 -17.52 5.44 -18.73
CA ALA A 40 -17.81 4.33 -19.64
C ALA A 40 -18.00 3.00 -18.91
N GLY A 41 -17.36 2.80 -17.75
CA GLY A 41 -17.30 1.52 -17.04
C GLY A 41 -16.44 0.48 -17.72
N THR A 42 -15.56 0.89 -18.65
CA THR A 42 -14.71 -0.01 -19.44
C THR A 42 -13.36 -0.19 -18.79
N LYS A 43 -12.82 -1.40 -18.84
CA LYS A 43 -11.45 -1.69 -18.41
C LYS A 43 -10.48 -1.16 -19.46
N LEU A 44 -9.58 -0.25 -19.05
CA LEU A 44 -8.59 0.39 -19.91
C LEU A 44 -7.28 -0.41 -19.95
N ALA A 45 -6.86 -0.94 -18.80
CA ALA A 45 -5.61 -1.69 -18.67
C ALA A 45 -5.70 -2.75 -17.58
N GLU A 46 -4.86 -3.77 -17.68
CA GLU A 46 -4.67 -4.81 -16.66
C GLU A 46 -3.22 -5.28 -16.66
N LYS A 47 -2.62 -5.36 -15.48
CA LYS A 47 -1.31 -5.96 -15.22
C LYS A 47 -1.47 -7.12 -14.26
N SER A 48 -0.90 -8.27 -14.60
CA SER A 48 -0.83 -9.43 -13.71
C SER A 48 0.56 -9.51 -13.07
N VAL A 49 0.57 -9.71 -11.74
CA VAL A 49 1.77 -10.04 -10.96
C VAL A 49 1.48 -11.33 -10.24
N GLU A 50 1.96 -12.43 -10.78
CA GLU A 50 1.65 -13.78 -10.29
C GLU A 50 1.89 -13.91 -8.77
N LYS A 51 0.97 -14.54 -8.05
CA LYS A 51 0.98 -14.74 -6.58
C LYS A 51 1.00 -13.47 -5.73
N SER A 52 1.03 -12.28 -6.34
CA SER A 52 1.03 -11.02 -5.59
C SER A 52 -0.24 -10.86 -4.76
N ALA A 53 -0.08 -10.31 -3.56
CA ALA A 53 -1.16 -9.98 -2.64
C ALA A 53 -1.14 -8.47 -2.35
N MET A 54 -1.49 -7.68 -3.38
CA MET A 54 -1.43 -6.21 -3.32
C MET A 54 -2.52 -5.64 -2.42
N ARG A 55 -2.13 -4.80 -1.47
CA ARG A 55 -2.98 -4.38 -0.36
C ARG A 55 -3.42 -2.93 -0.42
N HIS A 56 -2.49 -2.01 -0.58
CA HIS A 56 -2.74 -0.57 -0.51
C HIS A 56 -2.02 0.16 -1.62
N ILE A 57 -2.58 1.29 -2.08
CA ILE A 57 -2.01 2.13 -3.13
C ILE A 57 -2.15 3.60 -2.73
N VAL A 58 -1.09 4.37 -2.93
CA VAL A 58 -1.09 5.82 -2.76
C VAL A 58 -0.44 6.52 -3.96
N PRO A 59 -0.93 7.69 -4.36
CA PRO A 59 -0.31 8.45 -5.46
C PRO A 59 1.01 9.07 -5.01
N SER A 60 1.90 9.30 -5.96
CA SER A 60 2.98 10.27 -5.81
C SER A 60 2.45 11.71 -6.03
N ILE A 61 3.29 12.74 -5.81
CA ILE A 61 2.94 14.12 -6.21
C ILE A 61 2.70 14.20 -7.73
N SER A 62 3.47 13.45 -8.50
CA SER A 62 3.22 13.27 -9.93
C SER A 62 2.10 12.24 -10.10
N GLU A 63 0.95 12.64 -10.63
CA GLU A 63 -0.21 11.75 -10.87
C GLU A 63 0.12 10.53 -11.74
N ASN A 64 1.26 10.53 -12.44
CA ASN A 64 1.69 9.43 -13.30
C ASN A 64 2.36 8.27 -12.54
N ILE A 65 2.61 8.42 -11.24
CA ILE A 65 3.28 7.42 -10.40
C ILE A 65 2.41 7.11 -9.18
N ALA A 66 2.38 5.84 -8.78
CA ALA A 66 1.80 5.40 -7.53
C ALA A 66 2.67 4.34 -6.84
N TYR A 67 2.52 4.22 -5.53
CA TYR A 67 3.19 3.20 -4.73
C TYR A 67 2.19 2.16 -4.25
N VAL A 68 2.59 0.88 -4.30
CA VAL A 68 1.73 -0.26 -3.99
C VAL A 68 2.42 -1.18 -3.00
N SER A 69 1.75 -1.55 -1.92
CA SER A 69 2.23 -2.58 -0.99
C SER A 69 1.81 -3.97 -1.44
N ASP A 70 2.75 -4.91 -1.42
CA ASP A 70 2.53 -6.32 -1.75
C ASP A 70 2.92 -7.21 -0.58
N MET A 71 1.93 -7.81 0.07
CA MET A 71 2.11 -8.65 1.25
C MET A 71 2.81 -9.97 0.92
N TYR A 72 2.54 -10.58 -0.24
CA TYR A 72 3.12 -11.87 -0.60
C TYR A 72 4.63 -11.80 -0.81
N TYR A 73 5.07 -10.81 -1.60
CA TYR A 73 6.49 -10.65 -1.89
C TYR A 73 7.25 -9.80 -0.87
N ALA A 74 6.56 -9.26 0.15
CA ALA A 74 7.13 -8.31 1.12
C ALA A 74 7.86 -7.17 0.40
N GLN A 75 7.16 -6.49 -0.49
CA GLN A 75 7.71 -5.45 -1.37
C GLN A 75 6.79 -4.24 -1.45
N ILE A 76 7.40 -3.12 -1.79
CA ILE A 76 6.72 -1.95 -2.30
C ILE A 76 7.08 -1.80 -3.77
N TYR A 77 6.07 -1.61 -4.59
CA TYR A 77 6.22 -1.29 -6.02
C TYR A 77 6.01 0.19 -6.25
N GLU A 78 6.79 0.75 -7.14
CA GLU A 78 6.51 1.99 -7.85
C GLU A 78 5.94 1.62 -9.22
N ILE A 79 4.77 2.11 -9.54
CA ILE A 79 4.08 1.79 -10.79
C ILE A 79 3.79 3.06 -11.59
N ASP A 80 3.81 2.95 -12.91
CA ASP A 80 3.24 3.94 -13.83
C ASP A 80 1.72 3.80 -13.83
N THR A 81 0.98 4.88 -13.56
CA THR A 81 -0.49 4.85 -13.46
C THR A 81 -1.19 4.76 -14.80
N ASN A 82 -0.50 5.01 -15.91
CA ASN A 82 -1.06 4.90 -17.26
C ASN A 82 -0.91 3.49 -17.82
N THR A 83 0.29 2.92 -17.70
CA THR A 83 0.63 1.61 -18.28
C THR A 83 0.45 0.46 -17.28
N LEU A 84 0.39 0.75 -15.99
CA LEU A 84 0.39 -0.20 -14.86
C LEU A 84 1.69 -1.01 -14.75
N GLU A 85 2.76 -0.60 -15.45
CA GLU A 85 4.05 -1.27 -15.36
C GLU A 85 4.76 -0.96 -14.05
N ILE A 86 5.42 -1.97 -13.49
CA ILE A 86 6.28 -1.81 -12.30
C ILE A 86 7.60 -1.20 -12.76
N ILE A 87 7.88 0.03 -12.31
CA ILE A 87 9.10 0.78 -12.65
C ILE A 87 10.24 0.36 -11.75
N ARG A 88 9.99 0.39 -10.43
CA ARG A 88 10.97 0.04 -9.38
C ARG A 88 10.29 -0.76 -8.27
N LYS A 89 11.09 -1.46 -7.49
CA LYS A 89 10.62 -2.20 -6.31
C LYS A 89 11.66 -2.22 -5.21
N VAL A 90 11.22 -2.27 -3.97
CA VAL A 90 12.07 -2.38 -2.80
C VAL A 90 11.51 -3.39 -1.81
N LYS A 91 12.39 -4.16 -1.19
CA LYS A 91 12.06 -5.11 -0.12
C LYS A 91 11.83 -4.37 1.19
N VAL A 92 10.82 -4.84 1.95
CA VAL A 92 10.53 -4.43 3.32
C VAL A 92 10.31 -5.67 4.18
N HIS A 93 9.86 -5.48 5.42
CA HIS A 93 9.53 -6.61 6.29
C HIS A 93 8.23 -7.31 5.85
N ASN A 94 7.96 -8.46 6.45
CA ASN A 94 6.80 -9.31 6.13
C ASN A 94 5.46 -8.57 6.27
N ASN A 95 4.56 -8.89 5.37
CA ASN A 95 3.18 -8.40 5.35
C ASN A 95 3.06 -6.86 5.37
N PRO A 96 3.70 -6.11 4.41
CA PRO A 96 3.45 -4.69 4.27
C PRO A 96 1.97 -4.45 3.99
N ASN A 97 1.36 -3.55 4.76
CA ASN A 97 -0.08 -3.33 4.75
C ASN A 97 -0.42 -1.95 4.22
N THR A 98 -0.58 -0.97 5.10
CA THR A 98 -0.91 0.40 4.73
C THR A 98 0.37 1.18 4.47
N ILE A 99 0.31 2.06 3.50
CA ILE A 99 1.39 2.98 3.14
C ILE A 99 0.86 4.40 3.08
N ALA A 100 1.67 5.38 3.42
CA ALA A 100 1.35 6.80 3.28
C ALA A 100 2.60 7.60 2.89
N LEU A 101 2.40 8.64 2.06
CA LEU A 101 3.46 9.47 1.53
C LEU A 101 3.49 10.82 2.25
N ALA A 102 4.58 11.13 2.96
CA ALA A 102 4.81 12.42 3.58
C ALA A 102 5.65 13.32 2.67
N ASN A 103 5.27 14.60 2.61
CA ASN A 103 6.04 15.67 1.94
C ASN A 103 6.48 15.30 0.52
N GLY A 104 5.72 14.40 -0.13
CA GLY A 104 5.97 13.93 -1.50
C GLY A 104 7.23 13.09 -1.70
N ARG A 105 7.93 12.75 -0.63
CA ARG A 105 9.21 12.03 -0.70
C ARG A 105 9.30 10.82 0.22
N TRP A 106 8.83 10.93 1.45
CA TRP A 106 9.02 9.88 2.45
C TRP A 106 7.82 8.95 2.48
N LEU A 107 7.98 7.74 1.99
CA LEU A 107 6.93 6.72 2.01
C LEU A 107 7.07 5.88 3.28
N PHE A 108 6.08 5.98 4.16
CA PHE A 108 5.96 5.17 5.37
C PHE A 108 5.16 3.90 5.07
N VAL A 109 5.61 2.78 5.61
CA VAL A 109 5.03 1.46 5.36
C VAL A 109 4.85 0.72 6.67
N SER A 110 3.60 0.37 7.03
CA SER A 110 3.34 -0.54 8.14
C SER A 110 3.54 -1.99 7.69
N CYS A 111 4.44 -2.70 8.34
CA CYS A 111 4.72 -4.11 8.10
C CYS A 111 4.27 -4.92 9.33
N ARG A 112 3.28 -5.79 9.17
CA ARG A 112 2.67 -6.53 10.28
C ARG A 112 3.59 -7.53 10.97
N GLY A 113 4.70 -7.91 10.34
CA GLY A 113 5.52 -9.03 10.77
C GLY A 113 4.97 -10.37 10.25
N LYS A 114 5.49 -11.48 10.74
CA LYS A 114 5.01 -12.82 10.35
C LYS A 114 3.61 -13.07 10.91
N ASN A 115 2.80 -13.78 10.16
CA ASN A 115 1.53 -14.23 10.70
C ASN A 115 1.75 -15.27 11.80
N ASN A 116 0.81 -15.33 12.75
CA ASN A 116 0.75 -16.46 13.66
C ASN A 116 0.55 -17.75 12.85
N PRO A 117 1.31 -18.82 13.09
CA PRO A 117 1.24 -20.06 12.31
C PRO A 117 -0.09 -20.80 12.44
N VAL A 118 -0.86 -20.55 13.51
CA VAL A 118 -2.16 -21.18 13.73
C VAL A 118 -3.26 -20.38 13.04
N ASP A 119 -3.29 -19.05 13.24
CA ASP A 119 -4.30 -18.16 12.67
C ASP A 119 -3.73 -16.74 12.60
N TYR A 120 -3.86 -16.10 11.43
CA TYR A 120 -3.35 -14.74 11.21
C TYR A 120 -4.07 -13.67 12.05
N THR A 121 -5.21 -14.00 12.65
CA THR A 121 -5.95 -13.12 13.57
C THR A 121 -5.45 -13.17 15.01
N LEU A 122 -4.59 -14.13 15.35
CA LEU A 122 -3.91 -14.22 16.61
C LEU A 122 -2.64 -13.36 16.63
N PRO A 123 -2.12 -13.01 17.85
CA PRO A 123 -0.89 -12.26 17.96
C PRO A 123 0.25 -12.88 17.14
N SER A 124 0.96 -12.02 16.42
CA SER A 124 2.18 -12.40 15.70
C SER A 124 3.26 -12.87 16.69
N PRO A 125 4.13 -13.83 16.32
CA PRO A 125 5.25 -14.25 17.17
C PRO A 125 6.33 -13.16 17.32
N GLU A 126 6.25 -12.08 16.56
CA GLU A 126 7.16 -10.94 16.59
C GLU A 126 6.38 -9.63 16.41
N ASN A 127 6.92 -8.54 16.92
CA ASN A 127 6.39 -7.21 16.61
C ASN A 127 6.62 -6.88 15.14
N GLY A 128 5.75 -6.03 14.60
CA GLY A 128 5.94 -5.51 13.26
C GLY A 128 6.88 -4.32 13.22
N LYS A 129 7.04 -3.74 12.05
CA LYS A 129 7.96 -2.62 11.80
C LYS A 129 7.32 -1.56 10.92
N ILE A 130 7.75 -0.33 11.13
CA ILE A 130 7.49 0.78 10.22
C ILE A 130 8.75 1.03 9.40
N TYR A 131 8.63 0.98 8.07
CA TYR A 131 9.70 1.28 7.13
C TYR A 131 9.54 2.69 6.58
N ILE A 132 10.66 3.36 6.33
CA ILE A 132 10.74 4.66 5.67
C ILE A 132 11.54 4.48 4.39
N ILE A 133 10.91 4.81 3.26
CA ILE A 133 11.51 4.69 1.93
C ILE A 133 11.64 6.09 1.34
N ASP A 134 12.84 6.42 0.84
CA ASP A 134 13.03 7.59 -0.01
C ASP A 134 12.55 7.27 -1.42
N THR A 135 11.47 7.89 -1.86
CA THR A 135 10.86 7.63 -3.16
C THR A 135 11.73 8.12 -4.32
N THR A 136 12.67 9.04 -4.09
CA THR A 136 13.58 9.51 -5.15
C THR A 136 14.56 8.42 -5.58
N THR A 137 15.03 7.61 -4.64
CA THR A 137 15.95 6.49 -4.86
C THR A 137 15.28 5.13 -4.85
N MET A 138 14.06 5.05 -4.33
CA MET A 138 13.32 3.83 -4.01
C MET A 138 14.11 2.89 -3.09
N ALA A 139 14.78 3.47 -2.09
CA ALA A 139 15.59 2.77 -1.10
C ALA A 139 15.02 2.94 0.31
N VAL A 140 15.13 1.88 1.12
CA VAL A 140 14.87 1.98 2.56
C VAL A 140 15.94 2.84 3.20
N VAL A 141 15.54 3.91 3.86
CA VAL A 141 16.46 4.82 4.58
C VAL A 141 16.43 4.61 6.07
N ASN A 142 15.33 4.11 6.62
CA ASN A 142 15.20 3.80 8.03
C ASN A 142 14.08 2.78 8.28
N ASN A 143 14.09 2.16 9.45
CA ASN A 143 12.96 1.41 10.00
C ASN A 143 13.03 1.41 11.53
N PHE A 144 11.89 1.24 12.18
CA PHE A 144 11.80 1.09 13.63
C PHE A 144 10.70 0.09 14.00
N GLU A 145 10.72 -0.40 15.20
CA GLU A 145 9.71 -1.35 15.69
C GLU A 145 8.42 -0.62 16.02
N GLY A 146 7.29 -1.18 15.59
CA GLY A 146 5.96 -0.90 16.12
C GLY A 146 5.56 -1.96 17.14
N GLY A 147 4.30 -1.97 17.55
CA GLY A 147 3.73 -3.05 18.34
C GLY A 147 3.39 -4.29 17.51
N ASN A 148 2.45 -5.10 18.02
CA ASN A 148 2.06 -6.33 17.35
C ASN A 148 1.06 -6.06 16.22
N GLN A 149 1.44 -6.43 15.02
CA GLN A 149 0.71 -6.25 13.77
C GLN A 149 0.34 -4.79 13.43
N PRO A 150 1.31 -3.87 13.18
CA PRO A 150 1.03 -2.54 12.66
C PRO A 150 0.20 -2.67 11.37
N THR A 151 -0.95 -2.02 11.31
CA THR A 151 -1.91 -2.22 10.20
C THR A 151 -2.34 -0.91 9.56
N GLY A 152 -3.18 -0.12 10.23
CA GLY A 152 -3.56 1.22 9.76
C GLY A 152 -2.38 2.17 9.93
N LEU A 153 -2.18 3.07 8.97
CA LEU A 153 -1.13 4.08 9.02
C LEU A 153 -1.61 5.30 8.25
N ASP A 154 -1.37 6.48 8.80
CA ASP A 154 -1.67 7.74 8.13
C ASP A 154 -0.71 8.84 8.60
N ILE A 155 -0.70 9.93 7.84
CA ILE A 155 0.13 11.10 8.09
C ILE A 155 -0.76 12.33 8.19
N SER A 156 -0.51 13.20 9.18
CA SER A 156 -1.24 14.45 9.32
C SER A 156 -1.09 15.33 8.06
N LEU A 157 -2.11 16.14 7.78
CA LEU A 157 -2.15 16.98 6.56
C LEU A 157 -0.96 17.94 6.43
N ASP A 158 -0.36 18.34 7.56
CA ASP A 158 0.84 19.20 7.58
C ASP A 158 2.15 18.39 7.42
N GLY A 159 2.05 17.06 7.28
CA GLY A 159 3.18 16.17 7.09
C GLY A 159 4.07 15.95 8.32
N LYS A 160 3.64 16.37 9.53
CA LYS A 160 4.48 16.39 10.72
C LYS A 160 4.25 15.27 11.72
N ILE A 161 3.13 14.56 11.61
CA ILE A 161 2.78 13.48 12.52
C ILE A 161 2.49 12.23 11.72
N LEU A 162 3.18 11.15 12.08
CA LEU A 162 2.85 9.78 11.68
C LEU A 162 1.98 9.16 12.76
N CYS A 163 0.90 8.50 12.37
CA CYS A 163 0.08 7.67 13.25
C CYS A 163 -0.05 6.26 12.66
N PHE A 164 0.05 5.24 13.49
CA PHE A 164 -0.30 3.88 13.08
C PHE A 164 -0.95 3.08 14.22
N SER A 165 -1.75 2.09 13.84
CA SER A 165 -2.41 1.19 14.79
C SER A 165 -1.67 -0.13 14.91
N ASN A 166 -1.55 -0.65 16.11
CA ASN A 166 -1.10 -2.00 16.42
C ASN A 166 -2.33 -2.87 16.66
N PHE A 167 -2.69 -3.67 15.66
CA PHE A 167 -3.99 -4.36 15.61
C PHE A 167 -4.18 -5.31 16.81
N GLN A 168 -3.15 -6.06 17.20
CA GLN A 168 -3.24 -7.03 18.30
C GLN A 168 -3.06 -6.39 19.68
N ASP A 169 -2.35 -5.27 19.77
CA ASP A 169 -2.14 -4.58 21.05
C ASP A 169 -3.32 -3.65 21.41
N GLY A 170 -4.23 -3.40 20.46
CA GLY A 170 -5.40 -2.54 20.67
C GLY A 170 -5.02 -1.08 20.96
N ASN A 171 -3.92 -0.59 20.41
CA ASN A 171 -3.44 0.78 20.61
C ASN A 171 -3.04 1.46 19.30
N ILE A 172 -2.74 2.74 19.39
CA ILE A 172 -2.12 3.55 18.32
C ILE A 172 -0.83 4.17 18.85
N GLU A 173 0.11 4.39 17.96
CA GLU A 173 1.34 5.13 18.23
C GLU A 173 1.42 6.36 17.35
N LEU A 174 1.96 7.47 17.90
CA LEU A 174 2.15 8.75 17.20
C LEU A 174 3.62 9.14 17.28
N TYR A 175 4.17 9.57 16.15
CA TYR A 175 5.56 10.00 16.02
C TYR A 175 5.63 11.36 15.32
N SER A 176 6.59 12.20 15.73
CA SER A 176 6.94 13.39 14.96
C SER A 176 7.74 13.01 13.70
N ILE A 177 7.44 13.66 12.60
CA ILE A 177 8.24 13.62 11.37
C ILE A 177 9.03 14.93 11.31
N GLU A 178 10.36 14.85 11.42
CA GLU A 178 11.31 15.98 11.37
C GLU A 178 11.89 16.14 9.96
#